data_e068584c4810dc02c040901683b6bcd3
#
_entry.id   e068584c4810dc02c040901683b6bcd3
#
_cell.length_a   1.000
_cell.length_b   1.000
_cell.length_c   1.000
_cell.angle_alpha   90.00
_cell.angle_beta   90.00
_cell.angle_gamma   90.00
#
_symmetry.space_group_name_H-M   'P 1'
#
loop_
_entity.id
_entity.type
_entity.pdbx_description
1 polymer ?
#
loop_
_entity_poly.entity_id
_entity_poly.type
_entity_poly.pdbx_seq_one_letter_code
_entity_poly.pdbx_strand_id
1 'polypeptide(L)'
;MKQIIIKKVTTNKEKKQFVNFPLKLFKDTPNFVPPMYSDEMKILNQKSSYSLECDSIFFLAYIDNKVVGRISGIIHHTYNKTHNEKQARFTRFDSIDDIDVAKSLFDAVIAWAKNKGADHIVGPLDYSDLEREGLLIQGFDERMTFEEQYHPSYYQKLIEQLGFEKDVDWYEFELTFEDGQREKLERVSKFIEKTTKVTLAPLLPKKQYIKKYMYQVFDMIDICYGKLYGTMPLSDKTKKQIVKQFGTLIIPKYLPVAINEKGEMVGFGLSFPAIGHALKKSGGRLTIPALFKLLNAINHPEVLELCLVAIHPDYQNKGINALFLTHMYKNAKQSGIKCCETNLNLETNHEVMAQWKNFNARNHKIRRCYKKQIDLL
;
A
#
# COMPACT_ATOMS: atom_id res chain seq x y z
N MET A 1 -33.77 -2.88 21.10
CA MET A 1 -32.40 -2.63 20.61
C MET A 1 -31.95 -3.85 19.83
N LYS A 2 -31.33 -3.68 18.66
CA LYS A 2 -30.77 -4.80 17.91
C LYS A 2 -29.59 -5.37 18.70
N GLN A 3 -29.58 -6.67 18.97
CA GLN A 3 -28.46 -7.30 19.67
C GLN A 3 -27.28 -7.47 18.70
N ILE A 4 -26.16 -6.79 18.98
CA ILE A 4 -24.90 -6.93 18.24
C ILE A 4 -24.07 -8.01 18.93
N ILE A 5 -23.62 -9.00 18.17
CA ILE A 5 -22.81 -10.11 18.67
C ILE A 5 -21.44 -10.04 17.99
N ILE A 6 -20.38 -9.88 18.78
CA ILE A 6 -18.99 -9.92 18.28
C ILE A 6 -18.44 -11.34 18.44
N LYS A 7 -17.91 -11.90 17.35
CA LYS A 7 -17.26 -13.22 17.36
C LYS A 7 -15.82 -13.14 16.87
N LYS A 8 -14.92 -13.76 17.59
CA LYS A 8 -13.56 -14.03 17.12
C LYS A 8 -13.61 -15.03 15.97
N VAL A 9 -12.92 -14.73 14.88
CA VAL A 9 -12.84 -15.60 13.70
C VAL A 9 -11.92 -16.76 13.97
N THR A 10 -12.46 -17.97 13.99
CA THR A 10 -11.71 -19.20 14.28
C THR A 10 -11.94 -20.28 13.23
N THR A 11 -13.18 -20.45 12.78
CA THR A 11 -13.58 -21.49 11.84
C THR A 11 -13.36 -21.11 10.38
N ASN A 12 -13.20 -22.10 9.50
CA ASN A 12 -13.11 -21.85 8.04
C ASN A 12 -14.34 -21.13 7.47
N LYS A 13 -15.52 -21.33 8.06
CA LYS A 13 -16.75 -20.64 7.68
C LYS A 13 -16.62 -19.14 8.00
N GLU A 14 -16.21 -18.80 9.20
CA GLU A 14 -16.02 -17.40 9.64
C GLU A 14 -14.88 -16.71 8.86
N LYS A 15 -13.79 -17.41 8.58
CA LYS A 15 -12.71 -16.87 7.71
C LYS A 15 -13.21 -16.48 6.32
N LYS A 16 -14.02 -17.36 5.70
CA LYS A 16 -14.67 -17.05 4.41
C LYS A 16 -15.67 -15.90 4.53
N GLN A 17 -16.43 -15.80 5.63
CA GLN A 17 -17.32 -14.68 5.88
C GLN A 17 -16.54 -13.37 6.01
N PHE A 18 -15.42 -13.39 6.75
CA PHE A 18 -14.56 -12.22 6.93
C PHE A 18 -14.03 -11.69 5.60
N VAL A 19 -13.47 -12.55 4.74
CA VAL A 19 -12.95 -12.13 3.43
C VAL A 19 -14.04 -11.71 2.46
N ASN A 20 -15.21 -12.36 2.51
CA ASN A 20 -16.31 -12.06 1.60
C ASN A 20 -17.18 -10.86 2.03
N PHE A 21 -17.05 -10.37 3.27
CA PHE A 21 -17.90 -9.28 3.75
C PHE A 21 -17.73 -7.99 2.92
N PRO A 22 -16.52 -7.44 2.68
CA PRO A 22 -16.38 -6.24 1.85
C PRO A 22 -16.82 -6.47 0.40
N LEU A 23 -16.66 -7.69 -0.15
CA LEU A 23 -17.13 -7.99 -1.50
C LEU A 23 -18.66 -7.88 -1.63
N LYS A 24 -19.38 -8.12 -0.52
CA LYS A 24 -20.84 -7.95 -0.45
C LYS A 24 -21.21 -6.50 -0.16
N LEU A 25 -20.53 -5.88 0.78
CA LEU A 25 -20.78 -4.50 1.21
C LEU A 25 -20.59 -3.53 0.04
N PHE A 26 -19.52 -3.71 -0.73
CA PHE A 26 -19.12 -2.83 -1.83
C PHE A 26 -19.46 -3.37 -3.23
N LYS A 27 -20.40 -4.32 -3.34
CA LYS A 27 -20.72 -4.97 -4.64
C LYS A 27 -21.08 -3.97 -5.74
N ASP A 28 -21.79 -2.90 -5.36
CA ASP A 28 -22.28 -1.87 -6.27
C ASP A 28 -21.37 -0.62 -6.32
N THR A 29 -20.23 -0.66 -5.63
CA THR A 29 -19.26 0.44 -5.60
C THR A 29 -18.29 0.32 -6.79
N PRO A 30 -18.33 1.25 -7.77
CA PRO A 30 -17.53 1.14 -9.01
C PRO A 30 -16.03 1.20 -8.73
N ASN A 31 -15.59 1.94 -7.72
CA ASN A 31 -14.19 2.20 -7.42
C ASN A 31 -13.57 1.20 -6.43
N PHE A 32 -14.35 0.32 -5.83
CA PHE A 32 -13.83 -0.72 -4.95
C PHE A 32 -12.98 -1.73 -5.71
N VAL A 33 -11.73 -1.91 -5.26
CA VAL A 33 -10.78 -2.92 -5.73
C VAL A 33 -10.59 -3.96 -4.63
N PRO A 34 -10.99 -5.23 -4.88
CA PRO A 34 -10.84 -6.27 -3.86
C PRO A 34 -9.37 -6.65 -3.69
N PRO A 35 -8.94 -7.02 -2.46
CA PRO A 35 -7.65 -7.66 -2.24
C PRO A 35 -7.59 -9.03 -2.92
N MET A 36 -6.37 -9.55 -3.09
CA MET A 36 -6.19 -10.94 -3.53
C MET A 36 -6.78 -11.89 -2.48
N TYR A 37 -7.81 -12.63 -2.89
CA TYR A 37 -8.54 -13.55 -2.00
C TYR A 37 -7.64 -14.59 -1.33
N SER A 38 -6.66 -15.11 -2.09
CA SER A 38 -5.69 -16.09 -1.59
C SER A 38 -4.80 -15.52 -0.48
N ASP A 39 -4.43 -14.24 -0.56
CA ASP A 39 -3.53 -13.63 0.38
C ASP A 39 -4.24 -13.27 1.69
N GLU A 40 -5.48 -12.76 1.60
CA GLU A 40 -6.35 -12.60 2.78
C GLU A 40 -6.56 -13.93 3.51
N MET A 41 -6.78 -15.01 2.77
CA MET A 41 -6.93 -16.35 3.38
C MET A 41 -5.61 -16.88 3.98
N LYS A 42 -4.44 -16.55 3.43
CA LYS A 42 -3.13 -16.89 4.04
C LYS A 42 -2.95 -16.17 5.38
N ILE A 43 -3.29 -14.88 5.44
CA ILE A 43 -3.23 -14.08 6.67
C ILE A 43 -4.12 -14.70 7.74
N LEU A 44 -5.41 -14.95 7.44
CA LEU A 44 -6.35 -15.56 8.37
C LEU A 44 -5.96 -16.98 8.81
N ASN A 45 -5.20 -17.70 8.00
CA ASN A 45 -4.67 -19.04 8.33
C ASN A 45 -3.28 -19.00 8.99
N GLN A 46 -2.76 -17.81 9.32
CA GLN A 46 -1.42 -17.61 9.90
C GLN A 46 -0.31 -18.26 9.05
N LYS A 47 -0.46 -18.20 7.73
CA LYS A 47 0.51 -18.72 6.74
C LYS A 47 1.27 -17.60 6.04
N SER A 48 1.05 -16.36 6.41
CA SER A 48 1.83 -15.20 5.98
C SER A 48 3.19 -15.19 6.68
N SER A 49 4.20 -14.55 6.07
CA SER A 49 5.49 -14.29 6.72
C SER A 49 5.34 -13.51 8.03
N TYR A 50 4.38 -12.59 8.08
CA TYR A 50 4.09 -11.76 9.25
C TYR A 50 3.59 -12.53 10.47
N SER A 51 3.09 -13.77 10.29
CA SER A 51 2.57 -14.58 11.42
C SER A 51 3.60 -14.92 12.48
N LEU A 52 4.90 -14.75 12.19
CA LEU A 52 6.00 -14.97 13.16
C LEU A 52 6.42 -13.68 13.87
N GLU A 53 6.07 -12.53 13.30
CA GLU A 53 6.50 -11.21 13.77
C GLU A 53 5.37 -10.43 14.44
N CYS A 54 4.13 -10.91 14.29
CA CYS A 54 2.94 -10.24 14.75
C CYS A 54 1.97 -11.17 15.46
N ASP A 55 1.36 -10.68 16.52
CA ASP A 55 0.10 -11.23 17.00
C ASP A 55 -1.05 -10.59 16.21
N SER A 56 -1.99 -11.40 15.75
CA SER A 56 -3.15 -10.91 15.00
C SER A 56 -4.44 -11.49 15.54
N ILE A 57 -5.50 -10.66 15.52
CA ILE A 57 -6.85 -11.07 15.87
C ILE A 57 -7.85 -10.56 14.84
N PHE A 58 -8.92 -11.31 14.61
CA PHE A 58 -9.95 -11.00 13.64
C PHE A 58 -11.32 -11.15 14.28
N PHE A 59 -12.20 -10.16 14.09
CA PHE A 59 -13.56 -10.16 14.62
C PHE A 59 -14.59 -9.92 13.53
N LEU A 60 -15.76 -10.54 13.70
CA LEU A 60 -16.96 -10.30 12.92
C LEU A 60 -18.08 -9.82 13.86
N ALA A 61 -18.80 -8.80 13.41
CA ALA A 61 -20.04 -8.34 14.04
C ALA A 61 -21.25 -8.94 13.34
N TYR A 62 -22.22 -9.41 14.12
CA TYR A 62 -23.46 -10.01 13.64
C TYR A 62 -24.67 -9.30 14.22
N ILE A 63 -25.70 -9.10 13.39
CA ILE A 63 -27.09 -8.79 13.76
C ILE A 63 -27.97 -9.83 13.07
N ASP A 64 -28.86 -10.46 13.80
CA ASP A 64 -29.79 -11.49 13.29
C ASP A 64 -29.07 -12.56 12.43
N ASN A 65 -27.92 -13.06 12.92
CA ASN A 65 -27.05 -14.03 12.25
C ASN A 65 -26.44 -13.56 10.90
N LYS A 66 -26.60 -12.29 10.54
CA LYS A 66 -25.97 -11.70 9.35
C LYS A 66 -24.72 -10.94 9.75
N VAL A 67 -23.62 -11.09 8.99
CA VAL A 67 -22.42 -10.29 9.19
C VAL A 67 -22.72 -8.85 8.79
N VAL A 68 -22.46 -7.91 9.70
CA VAL A 68 -22.68 -6.47 9.53
C VAL A 68 -21.40 -5.64 9.66
N GLY A 69 -20.28 -6.28 10.08
CA GLY A 69 -18.99 -5.62 10.15
C GLY A 69 -17.87 -6.60 10.43
N ARG A 70 -16.63 -6.15 10.18
CA ARG A 70 -15.40 -6.86 10.48
C ARG A 70 -14.30 -5.89 10.90
N ILE A 71 -13.32 -6.37 11.64
CA ILE A 71 -12.11 -5.65 11.99
C ILE A 71 -10.99 -6.63 12.31
N SER A 72 -9.73 -6.24 12.14
CA SER A 72 -8.59 -6.96 12.70
C SER A 72 -7.70 -6.05 13.53
N GLY A 73 -7.05 -6.64 14.54
CA GLY A 73 -6.01 -6.04 15.36
C GLY A 73 -4.68 -6.72 15.11
N ILE A 74 -3.60 -5.95 15.20
CA ILE A 74 -2.21 -6.40 15.02
C ILE A 74 -1.35 -5.82 16.14
N ILE A 75 -0.51 -6.65 16.77
CA ILE A 75 0.65 -6.22 17.56
C ILE A 75 1.88 -6.64 16.77
N HIS A 76 2.66 -5.67 16.32
CA HIS A 76 3.88 -5.94 15.57
C HIS A 76 5.09 -5.89 16.51
N HIS A 77 5.63 -7.07 16.86
CA HIS A 77 6.69 -7.16 17.88
C HIS A 77 7.98 -6.46 17.48
N THR A 78 8.40 -6.63 16.22
CA THR A 78 9.62 -5.97 15.70
C THR A 78 9.47 -4.46 15.70
N TYR A 79 8.33 -3.94 15.21
CA TYR A 79 8.05 -2.51 15.20
C TYR A 79 8.11 -1.93 16.63
N ASN A 80 7.35 -2.51 17.55
CA ASN A 80 7.27 -2.04 18.94
C ASN A 80 8.64 -2.06 19.62
N LYS A 81 9.44 -3.11 19.38
CA LYS A 81 10.80 -3.20 19.92
C LYS A 81 11.73 -2.14 19.30
N THR A 82 11.70 -1.96 17.99
CA THR A 82 12.60 -1.03 17.28
C THR A 82 12.31 0.42 17.66
N HIS A 83 11.04 0.79 17.80
CA HIS A 83 10.61 2.16 18.10
C HIS A 83 10.36 2.41 19.59
N ASN A 84 10.56 1.40 20.46
CA ASN A 84 10.25 1.44 21.89
C ASN A 84 8.79 1.85 22.16
N GLU A 85 7.86 1.25 21.41
CA GLU A 85 6.43 1.53 21.44
C GLU A 85 5.64 0.37 22.05
N LYS A 86 4.43 0.65 22.53
CA LYS A 86 3.44 -0.36 22.94
C LYS A 86 2.19 -0.21 22.07
N GLN A 87 2.40 -0.14 20.78
CA GLN A 87 1.39 0.15 19.77
C GLN A 87 0.62 -1.11 19.37
N ALA A 88 -0.70 -1.00 19.31
CA ALA A 88 -1.55 -1.87 18.51
C ALA A 88 -1.95 -1.18 17.20
N ARG A 89 -2.16 -1.96 16.15
CA ARG A 89 -2.72 -1.47 14.88
C ARG A 89 -4.11 -2.05 14.70
N PHE A 90 -5.03 -1.27 14.11
CA PHE A 90 -6.25 -1.81 13.53
C PHE A 90 -6.19 -1.74 12.00
N THR A 91 -6.79 -2.73 11.36
CA THR A 91 -6.89 -2.80 9.89
C THR A 91 -8.15 -3.59 9.51
N ARG A 92 -8.47 -3.66 8.22
CA ARG A 92 -9.63 -4.40 7.71
C ARG A 92 -10.94 -4.05 8.42
N PHE A 93 -11.04 -2.79 8.87
CA PHE A 93 -12.30 -2.28 9.39
C PHE A 93 -13.27 -2.05 8.25
N ASP A 94 -14.35 -2.80 8.24
CA ASP A 94 -15.51 -2.61 7.36
C ASP A 94 -16.79 -2.78 8.17
N SER A 95 -17.73 -1.87 8.02
CA SER A 95 -18.99 -1.86 8.75
C SER A 95 -20.12 -1.28 7.91
N ILE A 96 -21.34 -1.66 8.20
CA ILE A 96 -22.50 -0.85 7.80
C ILE A 96 -22.43 0.50 8.51
N ASP A 97 -23.18 1.50 8.03
CA ASP A 97 -23.27 2.84 8.67
C ASP A 97 -24.10 2.75 9.96
N ASP A 98 -23.46 2.26 11.02
CA ASP A 98 -24.05 2.06 12.34
C ASP A 98 -22.95 2.21 13.40
N ILE A 99 -23.07 3.25 14.24
CA ILE A 99 -22.05 3.57 15.25
C ILE A 99 -21.93 2.50 16.34
N ASP A 100 -23.02 1.80 16.69
CA ASP A 100 -22.99 0.77 17.70
C ASP A 100 -22.26 -0.48 17.20
N VAL A 101 -22.38 -0.79 15.88
CA VAL A 101 -21.61 -1.85 15.24
C VAL A 101 -20.13 -1.50 15.22
N ALA A 102 -19.78 -0.29 14.79
CA ALA A 102 -18.40 0.18 14.79
C ALA A 102 -17.81 0.16 16.21
N LYS A 103 -18.53 0.74 17.19
CA LYS A 103 -18.11 0.74 18.60
C LYS A 103 -17.83 -0.66 19.12
N SER A 104 -18.75 -1.62 18.88
CA SER A 104 -18.59 -2.98 19.35
C SER A 104 -17.37 -3.68 18.77
N LEU A 105 -17.04 -3.42 17.49
CA LEU A 105 -15.85 -3.95 16.82
C LEU A 105 -14.56 -3.34 17.40
N PHE A 106 -14.52 -2.01 17.57
CA PHE A 106 -13.35 -1.34 18.14
C PHE A 106 -13.14 -1.69 19.61
N ASP A 107 -14.21 -1.78 20.42
CA ASP A 107 -14.12 -2.22 21.83
C ASP A 107 -13.48 -3.63 21.93
N ALA A 108 -13.83 -4.54 21.03
CA ALA A 108 -13.26 -5.90 21.02
C ALA A 108 -11.76 -5.90 20.68
N VAL A 109 -11.33 -5.09 19.70
CA VAL A 109 -9.90 -4.97 19.35
C VAL A 109 -9.12 -4.26 20.45
N ILE A 110 -9.67 -3.18 21.00
CA ILE A 110 -9.04 -2.41 22.08
C ILE A 110 -8.89 -3.28 23.33
N ALA A 111 -9.89 -4.06 23.71
CA ALA A 111 -9.79 -4.99 24.85
C ALA A 111 -8.72 -6.05 24.61
N TRP A 112 -8.60 -6.60 23.40
CA TRP A 112 -7.52 -7.50 23.05
C TRP A 112 -6.14 -6.82 23.09
N ALA A 113 -6.02 -5.61 22.54
CA ALA A 113 -4.78 -4.84 22.54
C ALA A 113 -4.30 -4.50 23.97
N LYS A 114 -5.24 -4.08 24.84
CA LYS A 114 -4.99 -3.85 26.26
C LYS A 114 -4.46 -5.12 26.97
N ASN A 115 -5.07 -6.27 26.71
CA ASN A 115 -4.62 -7.56 27.24
C ASN A 115 -3.23 -7.98 26.72
N LYS A 116 -2.77 -7.41 25.60
CA LYS A 116 -1.42 -7.58 25.05
C LYS A 116 -0.43 -6.51 25.52
N GLY A 117 -0.85 -5.59 26.39
CA GLY A 117 -0.03 -4.53 26.97
C GLY A 117 0.15 -3.30 26.07
N ALA A 118 -0.68 -3.14 25.03
CA ALA A 118 -0.68 -1.92 24.24
C ALA A 118 -1.31 -0.76 25.02
N ASP A 119 -0.71 0.43 24.92
CA ASP A 119 -1.17 1.67 25.54
C ASP A 119 -1.87 2.61 24.55
N HIS A 120 -1.73 2.35 23.25
CA HIS A 120 -2.46 3.05 22.20
C HIS A 120 -2.72 2.16 21.00
N ILE A 121 -3.67 2.59 20.17
CA ILE A 121 -4.03 1.93 18.91
C ILE A 121 -4.02 2.92 17.76
N VAL A 122 -3.43 2.54 16.63
CA VAL A 122 -3.35 3.35 15.41
C VAL A 122 -3.92 2.59 14.22
N GLY A 123 -4.31 3.31 13.19
CA GLY A 123 -4.76 2.71 11.93
C GLY A 123 -5.75 3.57 11.13
N PRO A 124 -6.22 3.02 10.00
CA PRO A 124 -5.89 1.68 9.48
C PRO A 124 -4.43 1.55 9.05
N LEU A 125 -3.73 0.55 9.57
CA LEU A 125 -2.37 0.17 9.17
C LEU A 125 -2.26 -1.35 9.11
N ASP A 126 -1.73 -1.88 8.03
CA ASP A 126 -1.50 -3.32 7.90
C ASP A 126 -0.15 -3.75 8.52
N TYR A 127 0.39 -4.87 8.14
CA TYR A 127 1.56 -5.48 8.75
C TYR A 127 2.84 -4.69 8.49
N SER A 128 2.98 -4.05 7.34
CA SER A 128 4.12 -3.20 6.99
C SER A 128 3.67 -1.99 6.18
N ASP A 129 4.56 -1.02 6.02
CA ASP A 129 4.44 0.15 5.16
C ASP A 129 4.40 -0.17 3.64
N LEU A 130 4.67 -1.41 3.26
CA LEU A 130 4.48 -1.91 1.90
C LEU A 130 3.10 -2.53 1.67
N GLU A 131 2.19 -2.39 2.62
CA GLU A 131 0.82 -2.89 2.55
C GLU A 131 -0.16 -1.73 2.72
N ARG A 132 -1.44 -2.03 2.93
CA ARG A 132 -2.51 -1.04 2.97
C ARG A 132 -2.43 -0.12 4.17
N GLU A 133 -2.48 1.17 3.93
CA GLU A 133 -2.40 2.20 4.95
C GLU A 133 -3.47 3.27 4.76
N GLY A 134 -3.95 3.78 5.89
CA GLY A 134 -4.83 4.94 5.96
C GLY A 134 -6.28 4.71 5.51
N LEU A 135 -7.17 5.44 6.14
CA LEU A 135 -8.58 5.55 5.79
C LEU A 135 -8.75 6.57 4.66
N LEU A 136 -9.41 6.21 3.58
CA LEU A 136 -9.80 7.18 2.56
C LEU A 136 -10.71 8.24 3.15
N ILE A 137 -10.31 9.53 3.07
CA ILE A 137 -11.08 10.68 3.58
C ILE A 137 -11.44 11.69 2.49
N GLN A 138 -10.81 11.57 1.31
CA GLN A 138 -11.10 12.38 0.13
C GLN A 138 -10.86 11.53 -1.14
N GLY A 139 -11.64 11.78 -2.21
CA GLY A 139 -11.51 11.06 -3.48
C GLY A 139 -12.32 9.76 -3.52
N PHE A 140 -13.50 9.74 -2.92
CA PHE A 140 -14.38 8.56 -2.86
C PHE A 140 -14.89 8.10 -4.23
N ASP A 141 -14.91 8.98 -5.20
CA ASP A 141 -15.29 8.76 -6.60
C ASP A 141 -14.09 8.47 -7.52
N GLU A 142 -12.88 8.52 -6.98
CA GLU A 142 -11.67 8.21 -7.71
C GLU A 142 -11.42 6.70 -7.78
N ARG A 143 -10.65 6.28 -8.78
CA ARG A 143 -10.24 4.88 -8.92
C ARG A 143 -9.28 4.51 -7.79
N MET A 144 -9.52 3.36 -7.15
CA MET A 144 -8.56 2.79 -6.19
C MET A 144 -7.45 2.05 -6.92
N THR A 145 -6.23 2.20 -6.43
CA THR A 145 -5.09 1.37 -6.82
C THR A 145 -5.25 -0.06 -6.30
N PHE A 146 -4.45 -0.99 -6.76
CA PHE A 146 -4.51 -2.37 -6.29
C PHE A 146 -4.09 -2.51 -4.81
N GLU A 147 -3.17 -1.69 -4.38
CA GLU A 147 -2.60 -1.77 -3.03
C GLU A 147 -3.43 -1.03 -1.99
N GLU A 148 -4.34 -0.13 -2.42
CA GLU A 148 -5.10 0.70 -1.51
C GLU A 148 -6.54 0.25 -1.33
N GLN A 149 -7.04 0.38 -0.10
CA GLN A 149 -8.41 -0.01 0.22
C GLN A 149 -9.39 1.14 -0.03
N TYR A 150 -10.55 0.82 -0.61
CA TYR A 150 -11.70 1.72 -0.65
C TYR A 150 -12.35 1.81 0.73
N HIS A 151 -12.75 3.02 1.12
CA HIS A 151 -13.56 3.27 2.31
C HIS A 151 -14.69 4.23 1.95
N PRO A 152 -15.93 3.99 2.40
CA PRO A 152 -17.02 4.95 2.24
C PRO A 152 -16.83 6.13 3.18
N SER A 153 -17.37 7.30 2.81
CA SER A 153 -17.19 8.56 3.53
C SER A 153 -17.68 8.53 4.98
N TYR A 154 -18.67 7.71 5.31
CA TYR A 154 -19.18 7.60 6.68
C TYR A 154 -18.19 6.93 7.65
N TYR A 155 -17.15 6.20 7.19
CA TYR A 155 -16.16 5.60 8.09
C TYR A 155 -15.39 6.65 8.88
N GLN A 156 -15.05 7.76 8.25
CA GLN A 156 -14.40 8.88 8.94
C GLN A 156 -15.21 9.33 10.15
N LYS A 157 -16.50 9.58 9.94
CA LYS A 157 -17.41 10.00 11.01
C LYS A 157 -17.52 8.95 12.12
N LEU A 158 -17.62 7.66 11.76
CA LEU A 158 -17.69 6.58 12.77
C LEU A 158 -16.43 6.55 13.64
N ILE A 159 -15.25 6.61 13.02
CA ILE A 159 -13.95 6.54 13.74
C ILE A 159 -13.77 7.76 14.64
N GLU A 160 -14.06 8.98 14.14
CA GLU A 160 -13.93 10.21 14.92
C GLU A 160 -14.94 10.26 16.09
N GLN A 161 -16.17 9.79 15.92
CA GLN A 161 -17.15 9.66 17.01
C GLN A 161 -16.72 8.66 18.10
N LEU A 162 -15.86 7.72 17.78
CA LEU A 162 -15.27 6.79 18.76
C LEU A 162 -14.05 7.39 19.49
N GLY A 163 -13.74 8.66 19.29
CA GLY A 163 -12.67 9.39 19.96
C GLY A 163 -11.28 9.07 19.41
N PHE A 164 -11.19 8.68 18.16
CA PHE A 164 -9.92 8.63 17.45
C PHE A 164 -9.60 10.01 16.88
N GLU A 165 -8.33 10.39 16.94
CA GLU A 165 -7.79 11.64 16.42
C GLU A 165 -6.86 11.38 15.25
N LYS A 166 -6.67 12.39 14.39
CA LYS A 166 -5.70 12.34 13.31
C LYS A 166 -4.30 12.06 13.86
N ASP A 167 -3.60 11.10 13.26
CA ASP A 167 -2.17 10.88 13.47
C ASP A 167 -1.38 11.45 12.28
N VAL A 168 -1.50 10.88 11.09
CA VAL A 168 -0.86 11.38 9.87
C VAL A 168 -1.79 11.29 8.67
N ASP A 169 -1.51 12.10 7.65
CA ASP A 169 -2.17 12.04 6.34
C ASP A 169 -1.18 11.62 5.25
N TRP A 170 -1.71 10.95 4.23
CA TRP A 170 -1.02 10.67 2.97
C TRP A 170 -1.80 11.26 1.80
N TYR A 171 -1.07 11.79 0.84
CA TYR A 171 -1.60 12.37 -0.40
C TYR A 171 -1.29 11.45 -1.57
N GLU A 172 -2.26 11.22 -2.45
CA GLU A 172 -2.09 10.53 -3.71
C GLU A 172 -2.32 11.51 -4.88
N PHE A 173 -1.42 11.48 -5.87
CA PHE A 173 -1.47 12.38 -7.00
C PHE A 173 -1.69 11.62 -8.30
N GLU A 174 -2.58 12.15 -9.13
CA GLU A 174 -2.67 11.79 -10.54
C GLU A 174 -1.74 12.71 -11.33
N LEU A 175 -0.86 12.12 -12.13
CA LEU A 175 0.12 12.83 -12.94
C LEU A 175 -0.21 12.63 -14.41
N THR A 176 -0.46 13.72 -15.15
CA THR A 176 -0.66 13.68 -16.59
C THR A 176 0.54 14.25 -17.32
N PHE A 177 0.73 13.80 -18.57
CA PHE A 177 1.88 14.15 -19.39
C PHE A 177 1.52 15.29 -20.33
N GLU A 178 2.20 16.44 -20.18
CA GLU A 178 2.05 17.60 -21.09
C GLU A 178 2.98 17.50 -22.28
N ASP A 179 2.57 18.11 -23.40
CA ASP A 179 3.44 18.27 -24.55
C ASP A 179 4.58 19.25 -24.21
N GLY A 180 5.80 18.95 -24.66
CA GLY A 180 6.99 19.75 -24.37
C GLY A 180 7.76 19.37 -23.08
N GLN A 181 7.18 18.63 -22.15
CA GLN A 181 7.90 18.13 -20.96
C GLN A 181 9.09 17.23 -21.31
N ARG A 182 8.98 16.47 -22.40
CA ARG A 182 9.99 15.50 -22.83
C ARG A 182 11.37 16.14 -22.98
N GLU A 183 11.47 17.22 -23.73
CA GLU A 183 12.76 17.86 -24.02
C GLU A 183 13.41 18.42 -22.75
N LYS A 184 12.59 19.00 -21.87
CA LYS A 184 13.07 19.50 -20.56
C LYS A 184 13.63 18.35 -19.72
N LEU A 185 12.87 17.25 -19.58
CA LEU A 185 13.29 16.08 -18.79
C LEU A 185 14.54 15.43 -19.37
N GLU A 186 14.61 15.21 -20.68
CA GLU A 186 15.79 14.62 -21.35
C GLU A 186 17.05 15.50 -21.18
N ARG A 187 16.91 16.83 -21.28
CA ARG A 187 18.04 17.75 -21.07
C ARG A 187 18.56 17.69 -19.63
N VAL A 188 17.65 17.71 -18.66
CA VAL A 188 18.00 17.60 -17.23
C VAL A 188 18.64 16.24 -16.95
N SER A 189 18.07 15.15 -17.45
CA SER A 189 18.62 13.80 -17.29
C SER A 189 20.07 13.70 -17.80
N LYS A 190 20.32 14.16 -19.04
CA LYS A 190 21.69 14.19 -19.61
C LYS A 190 22.68 15.02 -18.80
N PHE A 191 22.24 16.15 -18.27
CA PHE A 191 23.07 16.97 -17.37
C PHE A 191 23.42 16.22 -16.09
N ILE A 192 22.45 15.57 -15.46
CA ILE A 192 22.66 14.78 -14.23
C ILE A 192 23.60 13.60 -14.50
N GLU A 193 23.40 12.84 -15.58
CA GLU A 193 24.32 11.76 -15.97
C GLU A 193 25.75 12.23 -16.11
N LYS A 194 25.95 13.38 -16.76
CA LYS A 194 27.28 13.95 -16.97
C LYS A 194 27.94 14.41 -15.66
N THR A 195 27.21 15.05 -14.78
CA THR A 195 27.74 15.67 -13.55
C THR A 195 27.92 14.70 -12.41
N THR A 196 27.01 13.71 -12.28
CA THR A 196 27.03 12.75 -11.17
C THR A 196 27.71 11.42 -11.53
N LYS A 197 27.93 11.17 -12.82
CA LYS A 197 28.39 9.88 -13.36
C LYS A 197 27.44 8.70 -13.00
N VAL A 198 26.20 9.00 -12.66
CA VAL A 198 25.16 8.01 -12.41
C VAL A 198 24.35 7.81 -13.67
N THR A 199 24.12 6.54 -14.06
CA THR A 199 23.34 6.17 -15.24
C THR A 199 22.28 5.17 -14.87
N LEU A 200 21.29 4.94 -15.76
CA LEU A 200 20.37 3.85 -15.57
C LEU A 200 20.99 2.52 -16.01
N ALA A 201 20.80 1.50 -15.17
CA ALA A 201 21.27 0.16 -15.46
C ALA A 201 20.62 -0.38 -16.77
N PRO A 202 21.37 -1.12 -17.59
CA PRO A 202 20.83 -1.71 -18.80
C PRO A 202 19.72 -2.73 -18.50
N LEU A 203 18.70 -2.75 -19.34
CA LEU A 203 17.63 -3.73 -19.24
C LEU A 203 18.19 -5.12 -19.54
N LEU A 204 17.86 -6.07 -18.67
CA LEU A 204 18.17 -7.48 -18.80
C LEU A 204 16.87 -8.28 -18.96
N PRO A 205 16.93 -9.54 -19.43
CA PRO A 205 15.78 -10.43 -19.36
C PRO A 205 15.21 -10.50 -17.93
N LYS A 206 13.89 -10.49 -17.80
CA LYS A 206 13.16 -10.32 -16.52
C LYS A 206 13.74 -11.15 -15.37
N LYS A 207 13.98 -12.44 -15.58
CA LYS A 207 14.51 -13.33 -14.53
C LYS A 207 15.91 -12.89 -14.04
N GLN A 208 16.77 -12.46 -14.97
CA GLN A 208 18.12 -11.97 -14.64
C GLN A 208 18.06 -10.63 -13.92
N TYR A 209 17.16 -9.73 -14.37
CA TYR A 209 16.97 -8.42 -13.76
C TYR A 209 16.50 -8.53 -12.31
N ILE A 210 15.46 -9.34 -12.07
CA ILE A 210 14.93 -9.59 -10.72
C ILE A 210 16.00 -10.22 -9.83
N LYS A 211 16.71 -11.26 -10.32
CA LYS A 211 17.79 -11.90 -9.55
C LYS A 211 18.89 -10.94 -9.17
N LYS A 212 19.22 -9.99 -10.06
CA LYS A 212 20.33 -9.04 -9.85
C LYS A 212 19.94 -7.91 -8.89
N TYR A 213 18.73 -7.35 -9.01
CA TYR A 213 18.40 -6.08 -8.36
C TYR A 213 17.40 -6.16 -7.21
N MET A 214 16.53 -7.18 -7.15
CA MET A 214 15.44 -7.14 -6.16
C MET A 214 15.88 -7.14 -4.70
N TYR A 215 16.96 -7.86 -4.35
CA TYR A 215 17.46 -7.80 -2.98
C TYR A 215 18.12 -6.45 -2.67
N GLN A 216 18.82 -5.86 -3.64
CA GLN A 216 19.39 -4.50 -3.50
C GLN A 216 18.27 -3.43 -3.36
N VAL A 217 17.11 -3.64 -3.99
CA VAL A 217 15.92 -2.79 -3.79
C VAL A 217 15.48 -2.82 -2.33
N PHE A 218 15.39 -4.00 -1.70
CA PHE A 218 15.04 -4.08 -0.28
C PHE A 218 16.09 -3.46 0.63
N ASP A 219 17.38 -3.68 0.35
CA ASP A 219 18.45 -3.04 1.11
C ASP A 219 18.38 -1.51 1.01
N MET A 220 18.04 -0.99 -0.17
CA MET A 220 17.82 0.44 -0.39
C MET A 220 16.59 0.97 0.35
N ILE A 221 15.50 0.18 0.42
CA ILE A 221 14.31 0.52 1.22
C ILE A 221 14.69 0.60 2.70
N ASP A 222 15.39 -0.40 3.23
CA ASP A 222 15.83 -0.41 4.63
C ASP A 222 16.68 0.83 4.97
N ILE A 223 17.57 1.25 4.05
CA ILE A 223 18.43 2.44 4.22
C ILE A 223 17.62 3.75 4.17
N CYS A 224 16.71 3.88 3.20
CA CYS A 224 16.07 5.14 2.89
C CYS A 224 14.77 5.38 3.68
N TYR A 225 14.04 4.30 4.01
CA TYR A 225 12.71 4.40 4.61
C TYR A 225 12.69 4.19 6.12
N GLY A 226 13.76 3.70 6.71
CA GLY A 226 13.81 3.34 8.14
C GLY A 226 13.46 4.46 9.15
N LYS A 227 13.32 5.72 8.68
CA LYS A 227 12.88 6.86 9.50
C LYS A 227 11.47 7.34 9.17
N LEU A 228 10.81 6.74 8.18
CA LEU A 228 9.45 7.12 7.80
C LEU A 228 8.43 6.52 8.77
N TYR A 229 7.24 7.11 8.79
CA TYR A 229 6.14 6.65 9.63
C TYR A 229 5.74 5.21 9.29
N GLY A 230 5.54 4.38 10.31
CA GLY A 230 5.07 3.01 10.14
C GLY A 230 6.09 1.99 9.67
N THR A 231 7.30 2.44 9.25
CA THR A 231 8.33 1.57 8.64
C THR A 231 9.08 0.71 9.64
N MET A 232 9.55 -0.42 9.17
CA MET A 232 10.43 -1.33 9.90
C MET A 232 11.25 -2.19 8.93
N PRO A 233 12.42 -2.70 9.34
CA PRO A 233 13.19 -3.61 8.52
C PRO A 233 12.40 -4.90 8.22
N LEU A 234 12.40 -5.32 6.96
CA LEU A 234 11.73 -6.54 6.54
C LEU A 234 12.61 -7.77 6.78
N SER A 235 12.03 -8.83 7.35
CA SER A 235 12.75 -10.10 7.46
C SER A 235 13.03 -10.73 6.09
N ASP A 236 14.09 -11.54 5.98
CA ASP A 236 14.41 -12.27 4.74
C ASP A 236 13.26 -13.15 4.25
N LYS A 237 12.47 -13.70 5.17
CA LYS A 237 11.29 -14.48 4.85
C LYS A 237 10.22 -13.62 4.19
N THR A 238 10.00 -12.42 4.70
CA THR A 238 9.05 -11.45 4.15
C THR A 238 9.54 -10.94 2.80
N LYS A 239 10.82 -10.57 2.64
CA LYS A 239 11.44 -10.20 1.36
C LYS A 239 11.23 -11.29 0.29
N LYS A 240 11.49 -12.56 0.62
CA LYS A 240 11.24 -13.71 -0.27
C LYS A 240 9.75 -13.87 -0.64
N GLN A 241 8.85 -13.67 0.33
CA GLN A 241 7.41 -13.74 0.07
C GLN A 241 6.96 -12.64 -0.88
N ILE A 242 7.40 -11.39 -0.68
CA ILE A 242 7.10 -10.24 -1.55
C ILE A 242 7.60 -10.51 -2.98
N VAL A 243 8.85 -10.97 -3.14
CA VAL A 243 9.38 -11.32 -4.48
C VAL A 243 8.53 -12.42 -5.15
N LYS A 244 8.10 -13.42 -4.42
CA LYS A 244 7.24 -14.50 -4.96
C LYS A 244 5.85 -13.99 -5.35
N GLN A 245 5.28 -13.07 -4.57
CA GLN A 245 3.95 -12.53 -4.77
C GLN A 245 3.91 -11.52 -5.92
N PHE A 246 4.82 -10.56 -5.91
CA PHE A 246 4.84 -9.45 -6.86
C PHE A 246 5.81 -9.63 -8.03
N GLY A 247 6.73 -10.60 -7.98
CA GLY A 247 7.74 -10.80 -9.03
C GLY A 247 7.15 -11.04 -10.43
N THR A 248 5.94 -11.57 -10.53
CA THR A 248 5.22 -11.70 -11.82
C THR A 248 4.75 -10.37 -12.38
N LEU A 249 4.48 -9.38 -11.51
CA LEU A 249 4.05 -8.03 -11.89
C LEU A 249 5.24 -7.13 -12.24
N ILE A 250 6.45 -7.44 -11.74
CA ILE A 250 7.64 -6.64 -12.04
C ILE A 250 7.95 -6.73 -13.53
N ILE A 251 8.01 -5.58 -14.16
CA ILE A 251 8.44 -5.40 -15.55
C ILE A 251 9.71 -4.56 -15.53
N PRO A 252 10.88 -5.04 -16.03
CA PRO A 252 12.14 -4.32 -15.93
C PRO A 252 12.10 -2.86 -16.40
N LYS A 253 11.35 -2.56 -17.44
CA LYS A 253 11.20 -1.17 -17.94
C LYS A 253 10.45 -0.25 -16.97
N TYR A 254 9.73 -0.79 -15.97
CA TYR A 254 9.03 -0.04 -14.92
C TYR A 254 9.73 -0.12 -13.56
N LEU A 255 10.92 -0.69 -13.52
CA LEU A 255 11.83 -0.71 -12.38
C LEU A 255 13.20 -0.14 -12.80
N PRO A 256 13.32 1.16 -13.18
CA PRO A 256 14.62 1.76 -13.45
C PRO A 256 15.49 1.72 -12.20
N VAL A 257 16.72 1.27 -12.38
CA VAL A 257 17.77 1.20 -11.36
C VAL A 257 18.88 2.16 -11.75
N ALA A 258 19.24 3.09 -10.87
CA ALA A 258 20.38 3.98 -11.05
C ALA A 258 21.65 3.32 -10.49
N ILE A 259 22.74 3.37 -11.26
CA ILE A 259 24.03 2.80 -10.89
C ILE A 259 25.14 3.84 -11.04
N ASN A 260 26.14 3.77 -10.17
CA ASN A 260 27.36 4.57 -10.27
C ASN A 260 28.37 3.96 -11.26
N GLU A 261 29.54 4.60 -11.44
CA GLU A 261 30.64 4.14 -12.33
C GLU A 261 31.16 2.74 -11.98
N LYS A 262 31.00 2.30 -10.73
CA LYS A 262 31.37 0.95 -10.27
C LYS A 262 30.28 -0.10 -10.54
N GLY A 263 29.13 0.31 -11.06
CA GLY A 263 27.96 -0.56 -11.27
C GLY A 263 27.17 -0.88 -10.00
N GLU A 264 27.40 -0.15 -8.91
CA GLU A 264 26.68 -0.28 -7.65
C GLU A 264 25.35 0.48 -7.73
N MET A 265 24.28 -0.09 -7.17
CA MET A 265 22.96 0.56 -7.11
C MET A 265 23.03 1.78 -6.18
N VAL A 266 22.61 2.94 -6.67
CA VAL A 266 22.49 4.19 -5.90
C VAL A 266 21.05 4.67 -5.78
N GLY A 267 20.11 4.00 -6.44
CA GLY A 267 18.70 4.30 -6.33
C GLY A 267 17.86 3.48 -7.30
N PHE A 268 16.56 3.51 -7.12
CA PHE A 268 15.59 2.87 -8.00
C PHE A 268 14.25 3.62 -7.98
N GLY A 269 13.43 3.36 -9.01
CA GLY A 269 12.01 3.69 -9.02
C GLY A 269 11.21 2.45 -9.40
N LEU A 270 10.21 2.08 -8.63
CA LEU A 270 9.33 0.93 -8.90
C LEU A 270 7.94 1.40 -9.25
N SER A 271 7.42 0.89 -10.34
CA SER A 271 6.05 1.16 -10.79
C SER A 271 5.41 -0.12 -11.30
N PHE A 272 4.09 -0.19 -11.23
CA PHE A 272 3.30 -1.30 -11.75
C PHE A 272 2.20 -0.82 -12.69
N PRO A 273 1.84 -1.60 -13.72
CA PRO A 273 0.57 -1.41 -14.40
C PRO A 273 -0.61 -1.49 -13.43
N ALA A 274 -1.59 -0.61 -13.56
CA ALA A 274 -2.79 -0.65 -12.74
C ALA A 274 -3.63 -1.90 -13.04
N ILE A 275 -3.65 -2.84 -12.10
CA ILE A 275 -4.29 -4.15 -12.26
C ILE A 275 -5.60 -4.32 -11.48
N GLY A 276 -5.94 -3.39 -10.60
CA GLY A 276 -7.05 -3.52 -9.66
C GLY A 276 -8.38 -3.88 -10.32
N HIS A 277 -8.74 -3.21 -11.41
CA HIS A 277 -9.98 -3.46 -12.13
C HIS A 277 -10.06 -4.85 -12.78
N ALA A 278 -8.92 -5.45 -13.14
CA ALA A 278 -8.89 -6.79 -13.73
C ALA A 278 -9.41 -7.87 -12.75
N LEU A 279 -9.24 -7.65 -11.46
CA LEU A 279 -9.61 -8.58 -10.39
C LEU A 279 -10.99 -8.31 -9.78
N LYS A 280 -11.59 -7.16 -10.06
CA LYS A 280 -12.86 -6.74 -9.45
C LYS A 280 -13.99 -7.77 -9.63
N LYS A 281 -14.27 -8.20 -10.87
CA LYS A 281 -15.35 -9.12 -11.15
C LYS A 281 -15.19 -10.52 -10.54
N SER A 282 -13.94 -10.92 -10.27
CA SER A 282 -13.62 -12.20 -9.63
C SER A 282 -13.60 -12.13 -8.09
N GLY A 283 -13.80 -10.93 -7.51
CA GLY A 283 -13.63 -10.70 -6.08
C GLY A 283 -12.23 -11.03 -5.57
N GLY A 284 -11.19 -10.65 -6.33
CA GLY A 284 -9.78 -10.90 -6.00
C GLY A 284 -9.32 -12.34 -6.24
N ARG A 285 -10.12 -13.19 -6.89
CA ARG A 285 -9.73 -14.57 -7.19
C ARG A 285 -9.10 -14.69 -8.56
N LEU A 286 -8.01 -15.46 -8.65
CA LEU A 286 -7.35 -15.77 -9.93
C LEU A 286 -8.11 -16.90 -10.67
N THR A 287 -9.29 -16.57 -11.17
CA THR A 287 -10.02 -17.44 -12.11
C THR A 287 -9.43 -17.32 -13.51
N ILE A 288 -9.67 -18.30 -14.38
CA ILE A 288 -9.17 -18.27 -15.77
C ILE A 288 -9.54 -16.95 -16.49
N PRO A 289 -10.79 -16.44 -16.44
CA PRO A 289 -11.12 -15.14 -17.03
C PRO A 289 -10.41 -13.96 -16.37
N ALA A 290 -10.21 -14.01 -15.04
CA ALA A 290 -9.48 -12.97 -14.31
C ALA A 290 -8.00 -12.94 -14.71
N LEU A 291 -7.38 -14.11 -14.92
CA LEU A 291 -5.99 -14.22 -15.38
C LEU A 291 -5.80 -13.58 -16.77
N PHE A 292 -6.70 -13.86 -17.72
CA PHE A 292 -6.64 -13.21 -19.03
C PHE A 292 -6.77 -11.68 -18.94
N LYS A 293 -7.68 -11.18 -18.11
CA LYS A 293 -7.82 -9.73 -17.88
C LYS A 293 -6.59 -9.13 -17.22
N LEU A 294 -6.01 -9.83 -16.26
CA LEU A 294 -4.77 -9.41 -15.59
C LEU A 294 -3.61 -9.32 -16.58
N LEU A 295 -3.42 -10.36 -17.40
CA LEU A 295 -2.39 -10.37 -18.43
C LEU A 295 -2.61 -9.25 -19.46
N ASN A 296 -3.86 -8.99 -19.86
CA ASN A 296 -4.17 -7.88 -20.74
C ASN A 296 -3.83 -6.53 -20.11
N ALA A 297 -4.20 -6.29 -18.84
CA ALA A 297 -3.88 -5.06 -18.12
C ALA A 297 -2.37 -4.84 -17.96
N ILE A 298 -1.60 -5.92 -17.76
CA ILE A 298 -0.14 -5.88 -17.68
C ILE A 298 0.50 -5.55 -19.03
N ASN A 299 -0.02 -6.11 -20.13
CA ASN A 299 0.55 -5.94 -21.45
C ASN A 299 0.12 -4.64 -22.14
N HIS A 300 -1.06 -4.13 -21.79
CA HIS A 300 -1.65 -2.91 -22.34
C HIS A 300 -2.09 -1.97 -21.20
N PRO A 301 -1.15 -1.44 -20.41
CA PRO A 301 -1.49 -0.59 -19.27
C PRO A 301 -1.98 0.77 -19.76
N GLU A 302 -3.13 1.22 -19.21
CA GLU A 302 -3.62 2.59 -19.43
C GLU A 302 -3.10 3.54 -18.35
N VAL A 303 -2.81 3.02 -17.17
CA VAL A 303 -2.33 3.77 -16.03
C VAL A 303 -1.17 3.01 -15.37
N LEU A 304 -0.18 3.77 -14.88
CA LEU A 304 0.97 3.26 -14.15
C LEU A 304 0.88 3.73 -12.70
N GLU A 305 0.90 2.79 -11.77
CA GLU A 305 0.95 3.06 -10.33
C GLU A 305 2.43 3.20 -9.91
N LEU A 306 2.81 4.39 -9.40
CA LEU A 306 4.17 4.71 -8.95
C LEU A 306 4.30 4.31 -7.48
N CYS A 307 4.89 3.15 -7.22
CA CYS A 307 4.85 2.55 -5.90
C CYS A 307 5.97 3.03 -4.98
N LEU A 308 7.24 2.91 -5.40
CA LEU A 308 8.38 3.19 -4.56
C LEU A 308 9.47 3.94 -5.33
N VAL A 309 10.14 4.87 -4.66
CA VAL A 309 11.34 5.53 -5.16
C VAL A 309 12.33 5.73 -4.01
N ALA A 310 13.56 5.31 -4.20
CA ALA A 310 14.62 5.52 -3.22
C ALA A 310 15.94 5.91 -3.89
N ILE A 311 16.67 6.81 -3.23
CA ILE A 311 18.02 7.23 -3.60
C ILE A 311 18.86 7.17 -2.34
N HIS A 312 20.01 6.49 -2.45
CA HIS A 312 20.97 6.37 -1.36
C HIS A 312 21.34 7.76 -0.80
N PRO A 313 21.43 7.94 0.53
CA PRO A 313 21.69 9.25 1.15
C PRO A 313 22.86 10.04 0.54
N ASP A 314 23.95 9.37 0.17
CA ASP A 314 25.14 10.00 -0.45
C ASP A 314 24.87 10.58 -1.85
N TYR A 315 23.76 10.19 -2.47
CA TYR A 315 23.35 10.60 -3.81
C TYR A 315 22.08 11.46 -3.82
N GLN A 316 21.45 11.70 -2.66
CA GLN A 316 20.32 12.62 -2.53
C GLN A 316 20.71 14.06 -2.89
N ASN A 317 19.73 14.87 -3.25
CA ASN A 317 19.92 16.29 -3.64
C ASN A 317 20.81 16.53 -4.87
N LYS A 318 21.19 15.45 -5.60
CA LYS A 318 21.96 15.53 -6.85
C LYS A 318 21.10 15.43 -8.11
N GLY A 319 19.77 15.44 -7.96
CA GLY A 319 18.83 15.40 -9.07
C GLY A 319 18.63 14.03 -9.72
N ILE A 320 19.10 12.93 -9.10
CA ILE A 320 18.99 11.55 -9.66
C ILE A 320 17.54 11.18 -10.02
N ASN A 321 16.56 11.72 -9.29
CA ASN A 321 15.13 11.51 -9.61
C ASN A 321 14.77 11.88 -11.06
N ALA A 322 15.47 12.84 -11.66
CA ALA A 322 15.24 13.22 -13.06
C ALA A 322 15.49 12.05 -14.02
N LEU A 323 16.41 11.15 -13.71
CA LEU A 323 16.66 9.94 -14.51
C LEU A 323 15.41 9.03 -14.50
N PHE A 324 14.85 8.79 -13.33
CA PHE A 324 13.66 7.97 -13.16
C PHE A 324 12.43 8.59 -13.83
N LEU A 325 12.20 9.88 -13.61
CA LEU A 325 11.08 10.61 -14.20
C LEU A 325 11.16 10.67 -15.72
N THR A 326 12.37 10.89 -16.28
CA THR A 326 12.59 10.86 -17.74
C THR A 326 12.34 9.47 -18.31
N HIS A 327 12.84 8.43 -17.65
CA HIS A 327 12.63 7.04 -18.05
C HIS A 327 11.15 6.65 -17.99
N MET A 328 10.47 7.01 -16.91
CA MET A 328 9.03 6.78 -16.73
C MET A 328 8.23 7.48 -17.86
N TYR A 329 8.47 8.77 -18.07
CA TYR A 329 7.78 9.54 -19.12
C TYR A 329 7.93 8.89 -20.50
N LYS A 330 9.17 8.52 -20.87
CA LYS A 330 9.47 7.87 -22.15
C LYS A 330 8.72 6.55 -22.30
N ASN A 331 8.78 5.69 -21.30
CA ASN A 331 8.13 4.38 -21.35
C ASN A 331 6.60 4.50 -21.31
N ALA A 332 6.06 5.45 -20.55
CA ALA A 332 4.63 5.71 -20.50
C ALA A 332 4.09 6.13 -21.87
N LYS A 333 4.71 7.11 -22.51
CA LYS A 333 4.32 7.56 -23.86
C LYS A 333 4.45 6.43 -24.90
N GLN A 334 5.52 5.66 -24.88
CA GLN A 334 5.73 4.53 -25.80
C GLN A 334 4.71 3.38 -25.59
N SER A 335 4.22 3.21 -24.37
CA SER A 335 3.26 2.17 -24.01
C SER A 335 1.79 2.63 -24.09
N GLY A 336 1.52 3.89 -24.49
CA GLY A 336 0.17 4.44 -24.55
C GLY A 336 -0.47 4.69 -23.19
N ILE A 337 0.34 4.82 -22.13
CA ILE A 337 -0.14 5.13 -20.78
C ILE A 337 -0.68 6.55 -20.75
N LYS A 338 -1.89 6.71 -20.23
CA LYS A 338 -2.63 7.99 -20.19
C LYS A 338 -2.20 8.87 -19.03
N CYS A 339 -2.02 8.26 -17.83
CA CYS A 339 -1.59 8.94 -16.62
C CYS A 339 -0.80 8.01 -15.71
N CYS A 340 -0.13 8.60 -14.73
CA CYS A 340 0.44 7.85 -13.59
C CYS A 340 -0.30 8.24 -12.32
N GLU A 341 -0.47 7.30 -11.41
CA GLU A 341 -0.94 7.57 -10.05
C GLU A 341 0.19 7.31 -9.08
N THR A 342 0.44 8.24 -8.17
CA THR A 342 1.41 8.00 -7.09
C THR A 342 0.78 7.10 -6.05
N ASN A 343 1.61 6.31 -5.38
CA ASN A 343 1.23 5.70 -4.12
C ASN A 343 1.22 6.76 -3.00
N LEU A 344 1.09 6.35 -1.76
CA LEU A 344 0.97 7.19 -0.58
C LEU A 344 2.21 8.10 -0.39
N ASN A 345 1.98 9.40 -0.38
CA ASN A 345 3.01 10.39 -0.06
C ASN A 345 2.70 10.96 1.32
N LEU A 346 3.53 10.63 2.32
CA LEU A 346 3.38 11.12 3.68
C LEU A 346 3.37 12.65 3.72
N GLU A 347 2.45 13.27 4.45
CA GLU A 347 2.30 14.74 4.51
C GLU A 347 3.58 15.49 4.91
N THR A 348 4.48 14.84 5.64
CA THR A 348 5.76 15.39 6.05
C THR A 348 6.89 15.15 5.04
N ASN A 349 6.67 14.33 4.00
CA ASN A 349 7.68 14.05 2.97
C ASN A 349 7.63 15.11 1.85
N HIS A 350 8.01 16.33 2.20
CA HIS A 350 7.97 17.48 1.28
C HIS A 350 8.89 17.31 0.06
N GLU A 351 9.99 16.59 0.18
CA GLU A 351 10.93 16.34 -0.91
C GLU A 351 10.31 15.50 -2.02
N VAL A 352 9.58 14.46 -1.67
CA VAL A 352 8.87 13.63 -2.65
C VAL A 352 7.73 14.42 -3.29
N MET A 353 6.93 15.13 -2.50
CA MET A 353 5.82 15.92 -3.03
C MET A 353 6.27 17.06 -3.94
N ALA A 354 7.44 17.67 -3.66
CA ALA A 354 7.98 18.73 -4.49
C ALA A 354 8.31 18.28 -5.93
N GLN A 355 8.55 16.99 -6.17
CA GLN A 355 8.83 16.45 -7.50
C GLN A 355 7.63 16.52 -8.42
N TRP A 356 6.43 16.40 -7.86
CA TRP A 356 5.18 16.42 -8.61
C TRP A 356 4.86 17.78 -9.24
N LYS A 357 5.46 18.88 -8.72
CA LYS A 357 5.36 20.23 -9.32
C LYS A 357 5.91 20.32 -10.75
N ASN A 358 6.71 19.34 -11.18
CA ASN A 358 7.22 19.27 -12.55
C ASN A 358 6.24 18.61 -13.54
N PHE A 359 5.08 18.16 -13.06
CA PHE A 359 4.02 17.54 -13.84
C PHE A 359 2.71 18.30 -13.66
N ASN A 360 1.76 18.06 -14.53
CA ASN A 360 0.37 18.43 -14.25
C ASN A 360 -0.16 17.42 -13.21
N ALA A 361 -0.03 17.78 -11.96
CA ALA A 361 -0.31 16.93 -10.81
C ALA A 361 -1.58 17.40 -10.09
N ARG A 362 -2.55 16.49 -9.95
CA ARG A 362 -3.78 16.70 -9.22
C ARG A 362 -3.74 15.83 -7.95
N ASN A 363 -3.81 16.44 -6.75
CA ASN A 363 -4.06 15.67 -5.53
C ASN A 363 -5.51 15.17 -5.59
N HIS A 364 -5.70 13.89 -5.81
CA HIS A 364 -7.02 13.31 -6.07
C HIS A 364 -7.53 12.44 -4.94
N LYS A 365 -6.67 11.93 -4.07
CA LYS A 365 -7.07 11.16 -2.89
C LYS A 365 -6.26 11.58 -1.67
N ILE A 366 -6.89 11.52 -0.51
CA ILE A 366 -6.24 11.70 0.80
C ILE A 366 -6.63 10.54 1.70
N ARG A 367 -5.65 9.99 2.40
CA ARG A 367 -5.85 8.96 3.41
C ARG A 367 -5.33 9.43 4.75
N ARG A 368 -5.97 8.96 5.82
CA ARG A 368 -5.65 9.35 7.19
C ARG A 368 -5.42 8.14 8.07
N CYS A 369 -4.33 8.14 8.81
CA CYS A 369 -4.17 7.29 9.97
C CYS A 369 -4.73 8.00 11.19
N TYR A 370 -5.40 7.23 12.02
CA TYR A 370 -5.99 7.68 13.27
C TYR A 370 -5.28 7.03 14.44
N LYS A 371 -5.28 7.72 15.58
CA LYS A 371 -4.71 7.25 16.84
C LYS A 371 -5.69 7.43 17.98
N LYS A 372 -5.68 6.50 18.93
CA LYS A 372 -6.42 6.59 20.17
C LYS A 372 -5.63 5.98 21.32
N GLN A 373 -5.58 6.66 22.47
CA GLN A 373 -5.01 6.11 23.68
C GLN A 373 -5.91 5.02 24.26
N ILE A 374 -5.30 4.01 24.88
CA ILE A 374 -5.98 2.90 25.58
C ILE A 374 -5.83 3.14 27.07
N ASP A 375 -6.95 3.34 27.77
CA ASP A 375 -6.92 3.46 29.23
C ASP A 375 -6.47 2.14 29.84
N LEU A 376 -5.35 2.16 30.54
CA LEU A 376 -4.75 0.99 31.18
C LEU A 376 -5.33 0.69 32.58
N LEU A 377 -6.27 1.53 33.05
CA LEU A 377 -6.94 1.37 34.36
C LEU A 377 -7.98 0.25 34.34
#